data_9c6e5a36e2fc510bb9685622a5c04951
#
_entry.id   9c6e5a36e2fc510bb9685622a5c04951
#
_cell.length_a   1.000
_cell.length_b   1.000
_cell.length_c   1.000
_cell.angle_alpha   90.00
_cell.angle_beta   90.00
_cell.angle_gamma   90.00
#
_symmetry.space_group_name_H-M   'P 1'
#
loop_
_entity.id
_entity.type
_entity.pdbx_description
1 polymer ?
#
loop_
_entity_poly.entity_id
_entity_poly.type
_entity_poly.pdbx_seq_one_letter_code
_entity_poly.pdbx_strand_id
1 'polypeptide(L)'
;MKNIFVSLLVGSAFVITPLHAQEHKRVSPHETVHANVDGDQISVVYGRPFTKDPKTGEKRKIWGGLVPFDKVWRMGADEETQLTTAQPIELGDKQIPAGTYSLFMIPHGDKAASLIVNKQTGQWGTKYDQAQDLVRIDMKPEELGGPVDQLTISIDTNSNGSGVMKVAWEKMQYSVDIKVLH
;
A
#
# COMPACT_ATOMS: atom_id res chain seq x y z
N MET A 1 60.07 -55.54 11.10
CA MET A 1 59.64 -54.58 10.06
C MET A 1 58.25 -54.10 10.39
N LYS A 2 58.06 -52.83 10.93
CA LYS A 2 56.80 -52.25 11.32
C LYS A 2 56.40 -51.24 10.22
N ASN A 3 55.29 -51.51 9.51
CA ASN A 3 54.75 -50.59 8.52
C ASN A 3 53.86 -49.58 9.24
N ILE A 4 54.22 -48.31 9.10
CA ILE A 4 53.43 -47.18 9.61
C ILE A 4 52.58 -46.69 8.41
N PHE A 5 51.23 -46.82 8.54
CA PHE A 5 50.31 -46.25 7.61
C PHE A 5 50.01 -44.79 8.10
N VAL A 6 50.41 -43.84 7.27
CA VAL A 6 50.02 -42.41 7.48
C VAL A 6 48.73 -42.17 6.73
N SER A 7 47.63 -42.00 7.45
CA SER A 7 46.35 -41.56 6.88
C SER A 7 46.37 -40.04 6.68
N LEU A 8 46.27 -39.60 5.43
CA LEU A 8 46.13 -38.20 5.07
C LEU A 8 44.64 -37.81 5.13
N LEU A 9 44.24 -37.01 6.11
CA LEU A 9 42.91 -36.43 6.22
C LEU A 9 42.87 -35.17 5.32
N VAL A 10 42.17 -35.26 4.18
CA VAL A 10 41.87 -34.11 3.32
C VAL A 10 40.63 -33.43 3.88
N GLY A 11 40.83 -32.31 4.57
CA GLY A 11 39.77 -31.45 5.04
C GLY A 11 39.22 -30.61 3.87
N SER A 12 37.99 -30.89 3.42
CA SER A 12 37.26 -30.04 2.48
C SER A 12 36.75 -28.82 3.19
N ALA A 13 37.34 -27.66 2.96
CA ALA A 13 36.82 -26.36 3.42
C ALA A 13 35.61 -25.98 2.56
N PHE A 14 34.42 -26.00 3.15
CA PHE A 14 33.22 -25.42 2.54
C PHE A 14 33.34 -23.88 2.61
N VAL A 15 33.61 -23.26 1.47
CA VAL A 15 33.53 -21.81 1.32
C VAL A 15 32.05 -21.41 1.20
N ILE A 16 31.46 -20.92 2.28
CA ILE A 16 30.14 -20.31 2.26
C ILE A 16 30.30 -18.92 1.68
N THR A 17 30.00 -18.75 0.39
CA THR A 17 29.86 -17.42 -0.22
C THR A 17 28.54 -16.81 0.25
N PRO A 18 28.54 -15.62 0.89
CA PRO A 18 27.31 -14.95 1.23
C PRO A 18 26.60 -14.55 -0.07
N LEU A 19 25.38 -15.09 -0.25
CA LEU A 19 24.49 -14.69 -1.32
C LEU A 19 24.05 -13.25 -1.02
N HIS A 20 24.72 -12.27 -1.61
CA HIS A 20 24.26 -10.89 -1.57
C HIS A 20 22.98 -10.83 -2.42
N ALA A 21 21.82 -10.82 -1.77
CA ALA A 21 20.58 -10.46 -2.41
C ALA A 21 20.77 -9.03 -2.95
N GLN A 22 20.79 -8.89 -4.27
CA GLN A 22 20.85 -7.59 -4.93
C GLN A 22 19.53 -6.88 -4.61
N GLU A 23 19.59 -5.90 -3.71
CA GLU A 23 18.45 -5.08 -3.35
C GLU A 23 18.04 -4.29 -4.60
N HIS A 24 17.00 -4.75 -5.28
CA HIS A 24 16.43 -4.04 -6.42
C HIS A 24 15.90 -2.70 -5.92
N LYS A 25 16.64 -1.62 -6.22
CA LYS A 25 16.22 -0.26 -5.88
C LYS A 25 14.86 0.01 -6.51
N ARG A 26 13.81 0.07 -5.69
CA ARG A 26 12.44 0.36 -6.14
C ARG A 26 12.39 1.75 -6.74
N VAL A 27 11.68 1.88 -7.84
CA VAL A 27 11.45 3.15 -8.54
C VAL A 27 10.49 4.03 -7.74
N SER A 28 9.52 3.40 -7.08
CA SER A 28 8.58 4.05 -6.15
C SER A 28 8.97 3.67 -4.73
N PRO A 29 9.36 4.64 -3.87
CA PRO A 29 9.64 4.32 -2.47
C PRO A 29 8.38 3.78 -1.80
N HIS A 30 8.55 2.83 -0.87
CA HIS A 30 7.48 2.35 -0.02
C HIS A 30 7.47 3.15 1.28
N GLU A 31 6.27 3.35 1.80
CA GLU A 31 6.04 4.04 3.07
C GLU A 31 5.02 3.27 3.91
N THR A 32 5.15 3.40 5.22
CA THR A 32 4.14 2.95 6.18
C THR A 32 3.62 4.15 6.94
N VAL A 33 2.34 4.40 6.83
CA VAL A 33 1.61 5.36 7.66
C VAL A 33 1.09 4.63 8.88
N HIS A 34 1.28 5.21 10.06
CA HIS A 34 0.72 4.75 11.31
C HIS A 34 -0.14 5.84 11.93
N ALA A 35 -1.28 5.47 12.49
CA ALA A 35 -2.12 6.37 13.26
C ALA A 35 -2.72 5.64 14.46
N ASN A 36 -2.86 6.36 15.57
CA ASN A 36 -3.67 5.92 16.70
C ASN A 36 -5.03 6.61 16.58
N VAL A 37 -6.08 5.84 16.29
CA VAL A 37 -7.46 6.34 16.21
C VAL A 37 -8.23 5.69 17.35
N ASP A 38 -8.65 6.49 18.33
CA ASP A 38 -9.40 6.03 19.52
C ASP A 38 -8.81 4.78 20.20
N GLY A 39 -7.47 4.78 20.36
CA GLY A 39 -6.72 3.67 20.98
C GLY A 39 -6.36 2.53 20.04
N ASP A 40 -6.90 2.46 18.82
CA ASP A 40 -6.50 1.46 17.83
C ASP A 40 -5.29 1.91 17.00
N GLN A 41 -4.36 0.99 16.76
CA GLN A 41 -3.23 1.17 15.87
C GLN A 41 -3.63 0.78 14.45
N ILE A 42 -3.86 1.77 13.61
CA ILE A 42 -4.15 1.59 12.19
C ILE A 42 -2.89 1.87 11.39
N SER A 43 -2.56 1.01 10.43
CA SER A 43 -1.43 1.24 9.53
C SER A 43 -1.79 1.01 8.07
N VAL A 44 -1.15 1.77 7.18
CA VAL A 44 -1.24 1.60 5.73
C VAL A 44 0.17 1.53 5.15
N VAL A 45 0.47 0.41 4.46
CA VAL A 45 1.73 0.20 3.72
C VAL A 45 1.45 0.34 2.24
N TYR A 46 2.22 1.15 1.53
CA TYR A 46 1.97 1.40 0.10
C TYR A 46 3.23 1.88 -0.65
N GLY A 47 3.26 1.63 -1.95
CA GLY A 47 4.26 2.21 -2.85
C GLY A 47 3.84 3.62 -3.29
N ARG A 48 4.79 4.57 -3.31
CA ARG A 48 4.55 6.00 -3.57
C ARG A 48 5.08 6.43 -4.94
N PRO A 49 4.32 6.29 -6.03
CA PRO A 49 4.74 6.78 -7.34
C PRO A 49 4.72 8.30 -7.42
N PHE A 50 5.61 8.86 -8.25
CA PHE A 50 5.67 10.29 -8.54
C PHE A 50 4.75 10.67 -9.72
N THR A 51 4.39 11.95 -9.84
CA THR A 51 3.71 12.50 -11.02
C THR A 51 4.62 12.49 -12.25
N LYS A 52 5.93 12.57 -12.05
CA LYS A 52 6.92 12.47 -13.13
C LYS A 52 7.25 11.01 -13.43
N ASP A 53 7.43 10.71 -14.72
CA ASP A 53 7.97 9.43 -15.13
C ASP A 53 9.42 9.29 -14.63
N PRO A 54 9.75 8.23 -13.90
CA PRO A 54 11.09 8.09 -13.33
C PRO A 54 12.20 7.84 -14.35
N LYS A 55 11.84 7.44 -15.58
CA LYS A 55 12.80 7.17 -16.66
C LYS A 55 13.05 8.39 -17.52
N THR A 56 11.98 9.13 -17.87
CA THR A 56 12.06 10.28 -18.78
C THR A 56 12.08 11.62 -18.05
N GLY A 57 11.62 11.67 -16.79
CA GLY A 57 11.44 12.91 -16.03
C GLY A 57 10.21 13.74 -16.46
N GLU A 58 9.47 13.29 -17.47
CA GLU A 58 8.30 13.98 -17.98
C GLU A 58 7.11 13.86 -17.02
N LYS A 59 6.32 14.93 -16.94
CA LYS A 59 5.09 14.92 -16.15
C LYS A 59 4.04 14.02 -16.82
N ARG A 60 3.49 13.07 -16.05
CA ARG A 60 2.44 12.16 -16.52
C ARG A 60 1.06 12.75 -16.20
N LYS A 61 0.09 12.50 -17.08
CA LYS A 61 -1.32 12.66 -16.76
C LYS A 61 -1.70 11.54 -15.79
N ILE A 62 -2.09 11.89 -14.56
CA ILE A 62 -2.43 10.91 -13.54
C ILE A 62 -3.88 10.44 -13.75
N TRP A 63 -4.84 11.27 -13.42
CA TRP A 63 -6.26 10.92 -13.47
C TRP A 63 -6.78 10.87 -14.92
N GLY A 64 -7.40 9.75 -15.28
CA GLY A 64 -7.80 9.45 -16.66
C GLY A 64 -6.62 9.15 -17.61
N GLY A 65 -5.42 8.95 -17.07
CA GLY A 65 -4.21 8.57 -17.79
C GLY A 65 -3.54 7.36 -17.15
N LEU A 66 -2.52 7.58 -16.31
CA LEU A 66 -1.84 6.51 -15.56
C LEU A 66 -2.82 5.73 -14.64
N VAL A 67 -3.78 6.45 -14.08
CA VAL A 67 -4.92 5.91 -13.33
C VAL A 67 -6.18 6.10 -14.18
N PRO A 68 -6.59 5.09 -14.97
CA PRO A 68 -7.76 5.20 -15.85
C PRO A 68 -9.05 5.32 -15.03
N PHE A 69 -9.99 6.12 -15.50
CA PHE A 69 -11.33 6.19 -14.92
C PHE A 69 -12.08 4.86 -15.11
N ASP A 70 -12.95 4.55 -14.16
CA ASP A 70 -13.82 3.37 -14.15
C ASP A 70 -13.07 2.03 -14.20
N LYS A 71 -11.80 2.04 -13.76
CA LYS A 71 -10.96 0.85 -13.63
C LYS A 71 -10.43 0.72 -12.22
N VAL A 72 -10.29 -0.52 -11.75
CA VAL A 72 -9.67 -0.80 -10.45
C VAL A 72 -8.19 -0.39 -10.50
N TRP A 73 -7.80 0.44 -9.53
CA TRP A 73 -6.44 0.89 -9.32
C TRP A 73 -5.94 0.45 -7.92
N ARG A 74 -4.71 -0.03 -7.86
CA ARG A 74 -4.06 -0.56 -6.65
C ARG A 74 -3.70 0.48 -5.59
N MET A 75 -4.12 1.74 -5.74
CA MET A 75 -3.82 2.85 -4.82
C MET A 75 -2.33 3.04 -4.48
N GLY A 76 -1.45 2.63 -5.39
CA GLY A 76 -0.01 2.63 -5.13
C GLY A 76 0.81 2.15 -6.31
N ALA A 77 2.02 1.68 -6.00
CA ALA A 77 2.94 1.05 -6.93
C ALA A 77 3.45 -0.27 -6.34
N ASP A 78 3.88 -1.15 -7.22
CA ASP A 78 4.48 -2.45 -6.92
C ASP A 78 3.47 -3.43 -6.27
N GLU A 79 3.64 -3.80 -5.02
CA GLU A 79 2.73 -4.65 -4.24
C GLU A 79 1.39 -3.94 -3.97
N GLU A 80 0.45 -4.65 -3.35
CA GLU A 80 -0.82 -4.06 -2.92
C GLU A 80 -0.63 -2.96 -1.88
N THR A 81 -1.54 -1.99 -1.84
CA THR A 81 -1.69 -1.08 -0.71
C THR A 81 -2.40 -1.83 0.40
N GLN A 82 -1.78 -1.97 1.56
CA GLN A 82 -2.24 -2.82 2.65
C GLN A 82 -2.69 -1.97 3.84
N LEU A 83 -3.94 -2.19 4.29
CA LEU A 83 -4.50 -1.66 5.53
C LEU A 83 -4.45 -2.73 6.61
N THR A 84 -3.99 -2.37 7.82
CA THR A 84 -4.08 -3.22 9.01
C THR A 84 -4.73 -2.43 10.15
N THR A 85 -5.70 -3.07 10.81
CA THR A 85 -6.39 -2.56 12.00
C THR A 85 -6.45 -3.64 13.08
N ALA A 86 -6.13 -3.30 14.32
CA ALA A 86 -6.12 -4.25 15.43
C ALA A 86 -7.51 -4.45 16.04
N GLN A 87 -8.43 -3.50 15.84
CA GLN A 87 -9.82 -3.59 16.28
C GLN A 87 -10.77 -3.46 15.08
N PRO A 88 -12.05 -3.87 15.22
CA PRO A 88 -13.05 -3.56 14.19
C PRO A 88 -13.20 -2.05 14.02
N ILE A 89 -13.32 -1.59 12.77
CA ILE A 89 -13.52 -0.19 12.44
C ILE A 89 -14.76 0.01 11.57
N GLU A 90 -15.34 1.19 11.63
CA GLU A 90 -16.24 1.71 10.61
C GLU A 90 -15.41 2.57 9.66
N LEU A 91 -15.38 2.20 8.38
CA LEU A 91 -14.72 2.94 7.33
C LEU A 91 -15.80 3.50 6.39
N GLY A 92 -15.98 4.83 6.41
CA GLY A 92 -17.14 5.46 5.80
C GLY A 92 -18.43 5.03 6.49
N ASP A 93 -19.26 4.23 5.78
CA ASP A 93 -20.53 3.68 6.28
C ASP A 93 -20.49 2.15 6.45
N LYS A 94 -19.30 1.52 6.35
CA LYS A 94 -19.12 0.07 6.36
C LYS A 94 -18.28 -0.39 7.54
N GLN A 95 -18.71 -1.48 8.17
CA GLN A 95 -17.94 -2.14 9.22
C GLN A 95 -16.89 -3.08 8.62
N ILE A 96 -15.67 -2.95 9.10
CA ILE A 96 -14.51 -3.74 8.71
C ILE A 96 -14.02 -4.46 9.99
N PRO A 97 -14.01 -5.79 10.03
CA PRO A 97 -13.43 -6.53 11.15
C PRO A 97 -11.95 -6.20 11.37
N ALA A 98 -11.43 -6.46 12.56
CA ALA A 98 -9.99 -6.44 12.80
C ALA A 98 -9.27 -7.37 11.83
N GLY A 99 -8.15 -6.93 11.26
CA GLY A 99 -7.40 -7.72 10.29
C GLY A 99 -6.53 -6.91 9.36
N THR A 100 -6.07 -7.59 8.33
CA THR A 100 -5.25 -7.01 7.25
C THR A 100 -5.95 -7.20 5.91
N TYR A 101 -5.96 -6.16 5.10
CA TYR A 101 -6.73 -6.06 3.86
C TYR A 101 -5.92 -5.36 2.78
N SER A 102 -6.16 -5.69 1.51
CA SER A 102 -5.69 -4.87 0.41
C SER A 102 -6.70 -3.76 0.11
N LEU A 103 -6.18 -2.58 -0.21
CA LEU A 103 -6.97 -1.44 -0.67
C LEU A 103 -6.82 -1.24 -2.17
N PHE A 104 -7.96 -1.08 -2.83
CA PHE A 104 -8.04 -0.66 -4.22
C PHE A 104 -9.00 0.52 -4.34
N MET A 105 -8.96 1.23 -5.43
CA MET A 105 -9.85 2.35 -5.70
C MET A 105 -10.32 2.34 -7.16
N ILE A 106 -11.55 2.76 -7.38
CA ILE A 106 -12.08 3.04 -8.72
C ILE A 106 -12.37 4.54 -8.78
N PRO A 107 -11.52 5.35 -9.42
CA PRO A 107 -11.85 6.75 -9.69
C PRO A 107 -12.83 6.83 -10.86
N HIS A 108 -13.80 7.74 -10.79
CA HIS A 108 -14.79 7.99 -11.83
C HIS A 108 -14.53 9.30 -12.57
N GLY A 109 -15.04 9.41 -13.79
CA GLY A 109 -14.80 10.58 -14.63
C GLY A 109 -15.46 11.86 -14.12
N ASP A 110 -16.46 11.76 -13.26
CA ASP A 110 -17.18 12.85 -12.57
C ASP A 110 -16.54 13.31 -11.25
N LYS A 111 -15.28 12.88 -10.99
CA LYS A 111 -14.50 13.08 -9.77
C LYS A 111 -14.94 12.26 -8.56
N ALA A 112 -16.00 11.44 -8.64
CA ALA A 112 -16.31 10.47 -7.60
C ALA A 112 -15.25 9.37 -7.55
N ALA A 113 -15.18 8.64 -6.43
CA ALA A 113 -14.35 7.46 -6.32
C ALA A 113 -14.93 6.45 -5.33
N SER A 114 -14.69 5.17 -5.58
CA SER A 114 -15.06 4.09 -4.68
C SER A 114 -13.80 3.41 -4.15
N LEU A 115 -13.65 3.36 -2.83
CA LEU A 115 -12.65 2.56 -2.14
C LEU A 115 -13.11 1.10 -2.09
N ILE A 116 -12.23 0.18 -2.35
CA ILE A 116 -12.47 -1.27 -2.23
C ILE A 116 -11.58 -1.79 -1.10
N VAL A 117 -12.18 -2.44 -0.12
CA VAL A 117 -11.48 -3.24 0.89
C VAL A 117 -11.57 -4.70 0.46
N ASN A 118 -10.42 -5.34 0.22
CA ASN A 118 -10.34 -6.69 -0.33
C ASN A 118 -9.62 -7.62 0.65
N LYS A 119 -10.11 -8.83 0.82
CA LYS A 119 -9.61 -9.82 1.79
C LYS A 119 -8.33 -10.51 1.35
N GLN A 120 -7.99 -10.49 0.07
CA GLN A 120 -6.74 -11.05 -0.43
C GLN A 120 -5.57 -10.13 -0.07
N THR A 121 -4.47 -10.69 0.43
CA THR A 121 -3.25 -9.96 0.80
C THR A 121 -2.01 -10.71 0.31
N GLY A 122 -0.86 -10.01 0.24
CA GLY A 122 0.42 -10.58 -0.15
C GLY A 122 0.60 -10.76 -1.66
N GLN A 123 -0.27 -10.16 -2.48
CA GLN A 123 -0.17 -10.23 -3.94
C GLN A 123 0.49 -8.97 -4.52
N TRP A 124 0.95 -9.10 -5.76
CA TRP A 124 1.33 -7.94 -6.55
C TRP A 124 0.11 -7.04 -6.81
N GLY A 125 0.25 -5.74 -6.65
CA GLY A 125 -0.87 -4.78 -6.64
C GLY A 125 -1.77 -4.79 -7.88
N THR A 126 -1.32 -5.30 -9.03
CA THR A 126 -2.16 -5.46 -10.23
C THR A 126 -2.96 -6.77 -10.25
N LYS A 127 -2.76 -7.64 -9.26
CA LYS A 127 -3.56 -8.86 -9.13
C LYS A 127 -4.75 -8.57 -8.22
N TYR A 128 -5.90 -8.41 -8.83
CA TYR A 128 -7.15 -8.11 -8.16
C TYR A 128 -8.16 -9.21 -8.43
N ASP A 129 -8.76 -9.73 -7.36
CA ASP A 129 -9.88 -10.67 -7.42
C ASP A 129 -11.11 -10.04 -6.78
N GLN A 130 -12.09 -9.69 -7.59
CA GLN A 130 -13.36 -9.10 -7.13
C GLN A 130 -14.16 -10.02 -6.19
N ALA A 131 -13.99 -11.33 -6.29
CA ALA A 131 -14.66 -12.28 -5.39
C ALA A 131 -14.18 -12.16 -3.94
N GLN A 132 -13.03 -11.53 -3.72
CA GLN A 132 -12.46 -11.25 -2.41
C GLN A 132 -12.84 -9.86 -1.86
N ASP A 133 -13.62 -9.06 -2.59
CA ASP A 133 -14.10 -7.77 -2.05
C ASP A 133 -14.90 -8.00 -0.77
N LEU A 134 -14.53 -7.32 0.29
CA LEU A 134 -15.28 -7.27 1.53
C LEU A 134 -16.38 -6.22 1.43
N VAL A 135 -15.99 -4.99 1.07
CA VAL A 135 -16.90 -3.85 0.90
C VAL A 135 -16.39 -2.89 -0.17
N ARG A 136 -17.31 -2.07 -0.67
CA ARG A 136 -17.03 -0.87 -1.47
C ARG A 136 -17.64 0.34 -0.78
N ILE A 137 -16.92 1.46 -0.76
CA ILE A 137 -17.22 2.64 0.04
C ILE A 137 -17.03 3.87 -0.84
N ASP A 138 -17.99 4.77 -0.88
CA ASP A 138 -17.84 6.03 -1.59
C ASP A 138 -16.86 6.94 -0.85
N MET A 139 -15.91 7.52 -1.59
CA MET A 139 -14.94 8.46 -1.06
C MET A 139 -15.38 9.90 -1.35
N LYS A 140 -15.04 10.80 -0.44
CA LYS A 140 -15.28 12.25 -0.61
C LYS A 140 -14.17 12.86 -1.46
N PRO A 141 -14.46 13.41 -2.65
CA PRO A 141 -13.46 14.07 -3.48
C PRO A 141 -13.20 15.51 -3.02
N GLU A 142 -11.97 15.97 -3.19
CA GLU A 142 -11.54 17.36 -2.97
C GLU A 142 -10.50 17.75 -4.01
N GLU A 143 -10.67 18.94 -4.61
CA GLU A 143 -9.62 19.53 -5.44
C GLU A 143 -8.65 20.32 -4.57
N LEU A 144 -7.36 20.00 -4.71
CA LEU A 144 -6.30 20.66 -3.96
C LEU A 144 -5.90 21.98 -4.60
N GLY A 145 -5.57 22.98 -3.80
CA GLY A 145 -5.08 24.28 -4.24
C GLY A 145 -3.70 24.26 -4.92
N GLY A 146 -2.96 23.17 -4.81
CA GLY A 146 -1.68 22.92 -5.44
C GLY A 146 -1.43 21.44 -5.70
N PRO A 147 -0.50 21.09 -6.60
CA PRO A 147 -0.22 19.70 -6.93
C PRO A 147 0.56 18.98 -5.83
N VAL A 148 0.21 17.75 -5.55
CA VAL A 148 0.96 16.78 -4.76
C VAL A 148 1.76 15.90 -5.72
N ASP A 149 3.08 16.08 -5.76
CA ASP A 149 3.95 15.45 -6.77
C ASP A 149 4.17 13.96 -6.58
N GLN A 150 3.92 13.45 -5.38
CA GLN A 150 4.06 12.04 -5.06
C GLN A 150 2.79 11.55 -4.36
N LEU A 151 2.28 10.38 -4.77
CA LEU A 151 1.12 9.78 -4.09
C LEU A 151 1.36 9.76 -2.57
N THR A 152 0.41 10.33 -1.84
CA THR A 152 0.46 10.43 -0.38
C THR A 152 -0.83 9.88 0.21
N ILE A 153 -0.71 8.87 1.06
CA ILE A 153 -1.78 8.40 1.94
C ILE A 153 -1.47 8.92 3.35
N SER A 154 -2.45 9.47 4.01
CA SER A 154 -2.37 9.91 5.41
C SER A 154 -3.61 9.48 6.18
N ILE A 155 -3.46 9.37 7.50
CA ILE A 155 -4.58 9.19 8.43
C ILE A 155 -4.47 10.31 9.46
N ASP A 156 -5.40 11.25 9.40
CA ASP A 156 -5.51 12.32 10.36
C ASP A 156 -6.43 11.89 11.50
N THR A 157 -6.08 12.25 12.73
CA THR A 157 -6.91 11.97 13.92
C THR A 157 -7.59 13.24 14.39
N ASN A 158 -8.86 13.13 14.72
CA ASN A 158 -9.67 14.23 15.23
C ASN A 158 -9.72 14.23 16.76
N SER A 159 -10.00 15.37 17.36
CA SER A 159 -10.12 15.52 18.82
C SER A 159 -11.27 14.71 19.45
N ASN A 160 -12.22 14.26 18.64
CA ASN A 160 -13.34 13.41 19.07
C ASN A 160 -13.05 11.90 18.99
N GLY A 161 -11.78 11.50 18.75
CA GLY A 161 -11.36 10.12 18.61
C GLY A 161 -11.55 9.52 17.22
N SER A 162 -12.25 10.17 16.29
CA SER A 162 -12.36 9.67 14.90
C SER A 162 -11.08 9.93 14.09
N GLY A 163 -10.95 9.25 12.97
CA GLY A 163 -9.89 9.48 11.99
C GLY A 163 -10.45 9.76 10.60
N VAL A 164 -9.58 10.23 9.72
CA VAL A 164 -9.87 10.38 8.29
C VAL A 164 -8.69 9.87 7.49
N MET A 165 -8.89 8.84 6.68
CA MET A 165 -7.89 8.42 5.70
C MET A 165 -8.02 9.27 4.44
N LYS A 166 -6.90 9.80 3.97
CA LYS A 166 -6.80 10.64 2.77
C LYS A 166 -5.84 10.03 1.78
N VAL A 167 -6.17 10.15 0.49
CA VAL A 167 -5.35 9.72 -0.64
C VAL A 167 -5.19 10.91 -1.56
N ALA A 168 -4.02 11.52 -1.57
CA ALA A 168 -3.73 12.74 -2.32
C ALA A 168 -2.71 12.48 -3.43
N TRP A 169 -3.01 12.88 -4.64
CA TRP A 169 -2.09 12.84 -5.77
C TRP A 169 -2.46 13.85 -6.84
N GLU A 170 -1.45 14.56 -7.38
CA GLU A 170 -1.63 15.68 -8.27
C GLU A 170 -2.57 16.74 -7.65
N LYS A 171 -3.71 17.04 -8.25
CA LYS A 171 -4.66 18.04 -7.75
C LYS A 171 -5.90 17.47 -7.08
N MET A 172 -5.92 16.16 -6.84
CA MET A 172 -7.07 15.49 -6.23
C MET A 172 -6.69 14.85 -4.90
N GLN A 173 -7.59 14.97 -3.96
CA GLN A 173 -7.62 14.22 -2.72
C GLN A 173 -8.95 13.48 -2.61
N TYR A 174 -8.89 12.26 -2.13
CA TYR A 174 -10.05 11.46 -1.79
C TYR A 174 -9.97 11.08 -0.33
N SER A 175 -11.07 11.16 0.40
CA SER A 175 -11.07 10.86 1.83
C SER A 175 -12.22 9.95 2.24
N VAL A 176 -12.00 9.23 3.35
CA VAL A 176 -13.00 8.39 4.00
C VAL A 176 -12.82 8.48 5.51
N ASP A 177 -13.94 8.59 6.24
CA ASP A 177 -13.94 8.70 7.69
C ASP A 177 -13.64 7.33 8.32
N ILE A 178 -12.98 7.33 9.48
CA ILE A 178 -12.63 6.13 10.28
C ILE A 178 -13.18 6.32 11.70
N LYS A 179 -13.84 5.28 12.23
CA LYS A 179 -14.19 5.16 13.64
C LYS A 179 -13.82 3.77 14.14
N VAL A 180 -13.29 3.67 15.34
CA VAL A 180 -13.07 2.39 16.01
C VAL A 180 -14.39 1.93 16.64
N LEU A 181 -14.65 0.63 16.55
CA LEU A 181 -15.85 0.01 17.12
C LEU A 181 -15.43 -0.77 18.38
N HIS A 182 -15.95 -0.36 19.56
CA HIS A 182 -15.68 -0.97 20.85
C HIS A 182 -16.75 -1.95 21.26
#